data_95691ebfdd4f8e693b69bbcb54be196c
#
_entry.id   95691ebfdd4f8e693b69bbcb54be196c
#
_cell.length_a   1.000
_cell.length_b   1.000
_cell.length_c   1.000
_cell.angle_alpha   90.00
_cell.angle_beta   90.00
_cell.angle_gamma   90.00
#
_symmetry.space_group_name_H-M   'P 1'
#
loop_
_entity.id
_entity.type
_entity.pdbx_description
1 polymer ?
#
loop_
_entity_poly.entity_id
_entity_poly.type
_entity_poly.pdbx_seq_one_letter_code
_entity_poly.pdbx_strand_id
1 'polypeptide(L)'
;MKRLWLVLVIFCFGKSQTTTVNMGGGEMVLIPGGTFEMGRPDGKSGYDNFPVHLVKIDSFYMDKFEITVGEFKQFLNETGYDFDWGLWEIFFVSPLDDHPMVHVNWYEATAFAEWTGKRLPTEAEWEYAARGELKGKRYPWGNIITKNDANFHKYWKDDDEYGQSHSVKNNGKDKWKYSTAPVGSFEPNRYGLYDMAGNVAEWCQDWYQHDYYKVSPMDNPKGPETGIEKVSRGGHWYSWHKGLRVYNRGGNPPDVKWFQDVQGFRCALDVK
;
A
#
# COMPACT_ATOMS: atom_id res chain seq x y z
N MET A 1 8.87 -12.96 28.43
CA MET A 1 10.01 -12.59 27.58
C MET A 1 10.06 -13.59 26.41
N LYS A 2 9.40 -13.29 25.29
CA LYS A 2 9.46 -14.10 24.06
C LYS A 2 10.82 -13.81 23.39
N ARG A 3 11.64 -14.83 23.19
CA ARG A 3 12.94 -14.71 22.51
C ARG A 3 12.69 -14.53 21.01
N LEU A 4 13.09 -13.38 20.51
CA LEU A 4 13.13 -13.05 19.08
C LEU A 4 14.18 -13.96 18.40
N TRP A 5 13.78 -14.85 17.52
CA TRP A 5 14.70 -15.60 16.66
C TRP A 5 14.84 -14.85 15.34
N LEU A 6 15.99 -14.21 15.15
CA LEU A 6 16.36 -13.60 13.87
C LEU A 6 16.91 -14.72 12.97
N VAL A 7 16.14 -15.12 11.95
CA VAL A 7 16.65 -16.03 10.91
C VAL A 7 16.99 -15.18 9.68
N LEU A 8 18.28 -14.96 9.47
CA LEU A 8 18.80 -14.28 8.27
C LEU A 8 18.93 -15.31 7.15
N VAL A 9 18.08 -15.25 6.13
CA VAL A 9 18.20 -16.07 4.92
C VAL A 9 18.78 -15.19 3.81
N ILE A 10 20.04 -15.45 3.43
CA ILE A 10 20.72 -14.74 2.33
C ILE A 10 20.62 -15.59 1.07
N PHE A 11 19.89 -15.12 0.06
CA PHE A 11 19.92 -15.71 -1.29
C PHE A 11 20.79 -14.84 -2.21
N CYS A 12 21.88 -15.45 -2.71
CA CYS A 12 22.76 -14.83 -3.72
C CYS A 12 22.35 -15.24 -5.11
N PHE A 13 21.81 -14.32 -5.91
CA PHE A 13 21.93 -14.32 -7.37
C PHE A 13 21.77 -12.88 -7.90
N GLY A 14 22.75 -12.38 -8.59
CA GLY A 14 22.97 -11.20 -9.45
C GLY A 14 21.85 -10.18 -9.74
N LYS A 15 20.97 -9.86 -8.79
CA LYS A 15 20.06 -8.69 -8.74
C LYS A 15 20.21 -8.08 -7.36
N SER A 16 19.95 -6.79 -7.21
CA SER A 16 19.97 -6.09 -5.93
C SER A 16 19.48 -7.01 -4.80
N GLN A 17 20.32 -7.24 -3.80
CA GLN A 17 19.98 -8.16 -2.70
C GLN A 17 18.86 -7.52 -1.87
N THR A 18 17.66 -8.03 -2.02
CA THR A 18 16.54 -7.66 -1.14
C THR A 18 16.77 -8.37 0.20
N THR A 19 17.08 -7.61 1.25
CA THR A 19 17.19 -8.16 2.60
C THR A 19 15.81 -8.34 3.18
N THR A 20 15.37 -9.59 3.31
CA THR A 20 14.10 -9.94 3.96
C THR A 20 14.35 -10.42 5.39
N VAL A 21 13.50 -9.99 6.31
CA VAL A 21 13.47 -10.50 7.69
C VAL A 21 12.07 -11.04 7.98
N ASN A 22 12.01 -12.14 8.73
CA ASN A 22 10.72 -12.65 9.20
C ASN A 22 10.50 -12.15 10.64
N MET A 23 9.50 -11.29 10.82
CA MET A 23 9.13 -10.73 12.12
C MET A 23 7.68 -11.10 12.38
N GLY A 24 7.27 -11.34 13.63
CA GLY A 24 5.92 -11.76 13.97
C GLY A 24 4.86 -11.05 13.11
N GLY A 25 4.16 -11.83 12.26
CA GLY A 25 3.20 -11.27 11.28
C GLY A 25 3.76 -11.11 9.86
N GLY A 26 4.67 -11.98 9.38
CA GLY A 26 5.04 -12.07 7.95
C GLY A 26 6.45 -11.62 7.57
N GLU A 27 6.74 -11.70 6.27
CA GLU A 27 8.01 -11.26 5.68
C GLU A 27 8.04 -9.74 5.50
N MET A 28 9.11 -9.10 5.95
CA MET A 28 9.37 -7.68 5.72
C MET A 28 10.60 -7.48 4.83
N VAL A 29 10.58 -6.45 4.03
CA VAL A 29 11.67 -6.04 3.13
C VAL A 29 12.34 -4.80 3.71
N LEU A 30 13.67 -4.80 3.76
CA LEU A 30 14.44 -3.59 4.07
C LEU A 30 14.35 -2.61 2.89
N ILE A 31 13.80 -1.44 3.13
CA ILE A 31 13.78 -0.32 2.21
C ILE A 31 14.96 0.59 2.56
N PRO A 32 15.96 0.70 1.68
CA PRO A 32 17.11 1.56 1.97
C PRO A 32 16.69 3.02 2.00
N GLY A 33 17.24 3.79 2.92
CA GLY A 33 17.00 5.22 2.99
C GLY A 33 17.47 5.95 1.72
N GLY A 34 16.86 7.09 1.44
CA GLY A 34 17.20 7.88 0.25
C GLY A 34 16.36 9.13 0.09
N THR A 35 16.57 9.82 -1.03
CA THR A 35 15.85 11.04 -1.36
C THR A 35 15.10 10.85 -2.66
N PHE A 36 13.83 11.28 -2.71
CA PHE A 36 12.99 11.18 -3.90
C PHE A 36 12.09 12.40 -4.09
N GLU A 37 11.57 12.55 -5.29
CA GLU A 37 10.54 13.53 -5.61
C GLU A 37 9.17 12.91 -5.33
N MET A 38 8.51 13.38 -4.25
CA MET A 38 7.17 12.97 -3.85
C MET A 38 6.13 13.80 -4.60
N GLY A 39 5.06 13.13 -5.06
CA GLY A 39 3.94 13.77 -5.75
C GLY A 39 3.89 13.53 -7.25
N ARG A 40 3.03 14.27 -7.93
CA ARG A 40 2.67 14.10 -9.33
C ARG A 40 3.68 14.75 -10.27
N PRO A 41 4.39 13.99 -11.12
CA PRO A 41 5.54 14.50 -11.90
C PRO A 41 5.16 15.49 -13.02
N ASP A 42 3.91 15.57 -13.47
CA ASP A 42 3.47 16.47 -14.55
C ASP A 42 3.16 17.90 -14.08
N GLY A 43 3.36 18.20 -12.80
CA GLY A 43 3.33 19.54 -12.24
C GLY A 43 1.98 20.27 -12.30
N LYS A 44 0.87 19.56 -12.52
CA LYS A 44 -0.45 20.19 -12.58
C LYS A 44 -0.90 20.67 -11.20
N SER A 45 -1.08 21.98 -11.07
CA SER A 45 -1.66 22.61 -9.88
C SER A 45 -3.15 22.23 -9.70
N GLY A 46 -3.64 22.34 -8.46
CA GLY A 46 -5.06 22.08 -8.14
C GLY A 46 -5.34 20.66 -7.70
N TYR A 47 -4.35 19.77 -7.67
CA TYR A 47 -4.45 18.43 -7.12
C TYR A 47 -3.76 18.35 -5.75
N ASP A 48 -4.21 17.42 -4.92
CA ASP A 48 -3.70 17.18 -3.56
C ASP A 48 -2.27 16.59 -3.50
N ASN A 49 -1.78 16.10 -4.64
CA ASN A 49 -0.43 15.56 -4.84
C ASN A 49 0.52 16.57 -5.52
N PHE A 50 0.25 17.86 -5.37
CA PHE A 50 1.04 19.00 -5.86
C PHE A 50 1.32 19.99 -4.72
N PRO A 51 2.52 20.64 -4.68
CA PRO A 51 3.64 20.51 -5.61
C PRO A 51 4.44 19.21 -5.44
N VAL A 52 5.14 18.81 -6.51
CA VAL A 52 6.24 17.85 -6.37
C VAL A 52 7.30 18.51 -5.49
N HIS A 53 7.77 17.77 -4.49
CA HIS A 53 8.76 18.26 -3.53
C HIS A 53 9.74 17.16 -3.16
N LEU A 54 10.91 17.58 -2.70
CA LEU A 54 11.97 16.66 -2.33
C LEU A 54 11.74 16.14 -0.92
N VAL A 55 11.77 14.82 -0.76
CA VAL A 55 11.61 14.15 0.54
C VAL A 55 12.79 13.19 0.74
N LYS A 56 13.33 13.18 1.96
CA LYS A 56 14.35 12.25 2.42
C LYS A 56 13.72 11.28 3.43
N ILE A 57 13.91 9.99 3.20
CA ILE A 57 13.42 8.90 4.04
C ILE A 57 14.61 8.15 4.61
N ASP A 58 14.60 7.86 5.90
CA ASP A 58 15.54 6.95 6.54
C ASP A 58 15.20 5.50 6.17
N SER A 59 16.13 4.57 6.39
CA SER A 59 15.88 3.15 6.14
C SER A 59 14.81 2.60 7.07
N PHE A 60 13.92 1.79 6.57
CA PHE A 60 12.87 1.13 7.34
C PHE A 60 12.55 -0.25 6.72
N TYR A 61 11.86 -1.09 7.48
CA TYR A 61 11.28 -2.32 6.94
C TYR A 61 9.81 -2.10 6.59
N MET A 62 9.34 -2.73 5.51
CA MET A 62 7.94 -2.74 5.11
C MET A 62 7.48 -4.17 4.85
N ASP A 63 6.26 -4.52 5.24
CA ASP A 63 5.67 -5.82 4.93
C ASP A 63 5.67 -6.04 3.42
N LYS A 64 6.14 -7.21 3.01
CA LYS A 64 6.27 -7.61 1.62
C LYS A 64 4.94 -7.64 0.89
N PHE A 65 3.90 -8.02 1.62
CA PHE A 65 2.51 -8.13 1.17
C PHE A 65 1.59 -7.24 2.00
N GLU A 66 0.37 -7.04 1.52
CA GLU A 66 -0.74 -6.57 2.32
C GLU A 66 -1.03 -7.58 3.45
N ILE A 67 -1.50 -7.12 4.62
CA ILE A 67 -1.88 -8.02 5.72
C ILE A 67 -3.06 -8.88 5.28
N THR A 68 -2.92 -10.19 5.47
CA THR A 68 -3.89 -11.17 5.00
C THR A 68 -5.03 -11.40 6.01
N VAL A 69 -6.15 -11.94 5.53
CA VAL A 69 -7.26 -12.41 6.37
C VAL A 69 -6.78 -13.43 7.41
N GLY A 70 -5.86 -14.33 7.01
CA GLY A 70 -5.30 -15.34 7.92
C GLY A 70 -4.49 -14.73 9.06
N GLU A 71 -3.63 -13.76 8.77
CA GLU A 71 -2.84 -13.04 9.78
C GLU A 71 -3.74 -12.23 10.72
N PHE A 72 -4.78 -11.57 10.18
CA PHE A 72 -5.72 -10.82 11.00
C PHE A 72 -6.56 -11.72 11.92
N LYS A 73 -6.99 -12.89 11.44
CA LYS A 73 -7.63 -13.93 12.29
C LYS A 73 -6.73 -14.37 13.44
N GLN A 74 -5.43 -14.53 13.18
CA GLN A 74 -4.48 -14.86 14.25
C GLN A 74 -4.42 -13.76 15.30
N PHE A 75 -4.36 -12.48 14.90
CA PHE A 75 -4.44 -11.34 15.81
C PHE A 75 -5.69 -11.38 16.70
N LEU A 76 -6.86 -11.59 16.10
CA LEU A 76 -8.13 -11.65 16.85
C LEU A 76 -8.13 -12.82 17.85
N ASN A 77 -7.63 -13.98 17.44
CA ASN A 77 -7.58 -15.17 18.29
C ASN A 77 -6.60 -15.02 19.47
N GLU A 78 -5.46 -14.35 19.26
CA GLU A 78 -4.44 -14.18 20.30
C GLU A 78 -4.77 -13.04 21.29
N THR A 79 -5.50 -12.02 20.83
CA THR A 79 -5.77 -10.82 21.66
C THR A 79 -7.17 -10.78 22.24
N GLY A 80 -8.12 -11.48 21.62
CA GLY A 80 -9.54 -11.32 21.94
C GLY A 80 -10.11 -9.97 21.50
N TYR A 81 -9.45 -9.30 20.55
CA TYR A 81 -9.90 -8.01 20.03
C TYR A 81 -11.32 -8.13 19.48
N ASP A 82 -12.22 -7.25 19.91
CA ASP A 82 -13.61 -7.21 19.45
C ASP A 82 -13.66 -6.61 18.03
N PHE A 83 -13.93 -7.45 17.04
CA PHE A 83 -13.94 -7.08 15.64
C PHE A 83 -15.28 -7.45 14.97
N ASP A 84 -15.89 -6.47 14.37
CA ASP A 84 -17.09 -6.68 13.55
C ASP A 84 -16.70 -7.13 12.14
N TRP A 85 -16.95 -8.40 11.83
CA TRP A 85 -16.63 -9.00 10.54
C TRP A 85 -17.46 -8.44 9.37
N GLY A 86 -18.44 -7.57 9.63
CA GLY A 86 -19.41 -7.22 8.61
C GLY A 86 -20.21 -8.44 8.13
N LEU A 87 -21.38 -8.27 7.56
CA LEU A 87 -22.24 -9.44 7.30
C LEU A 87 -21.87 -10.19 6.01
N TRP A 88 -21.26 -9.52 5.02
CA TRP A 88 -21.08 -10.14 3.70
C TRP A 88 -19.79 -9.74 3.00
N GLU A 89 -19.27 -8.54 3.27
CA GLU A 89 -18.24 -7.91 2.46
C GLU A 89 -16.94 -8.71 2.46
N ILE A 90 -16.45 -9.14 3.62
CA ILE A 90 -15.19 -9.89 3.72
C ILE A 90 -15.30 -11.21 2.99
N PHE A 91 -16.38 -11.97 3.19
CA PHE A 91 -16.55 -13.30 2.58
C PHE A 91 -16.69 -13.26 1.06
N PHE A 92 -17.21 -12.17 0.50
CA PHE A 92 -17.33 -12.03 -0.96
C PHE A 92 -16.08 -11.42 -1.59
N VAL A 93 -15.47 -10.46 -0.93
CA VAL A 93 -14.37 -9.67 -1.49
C VAL A 93 -13.03 -10.30 -1.19
N SER A 94 -12.83 -10.82 0.03
CA SER A 94 -11.60 -11.48 0.49
C SER A 94 -11.91 -12.86 1.08
N PRO A 95 -12.24 -13.85 0.23
CA PRO A 95 -12.89 -15.10 0.67
C PRO A 95 -11.95 -16.10 1.36
N LEU A 96 -10.63 -15.98 1.22
CA LEU A 96 -9.64 -16.95 1.70
C LEU A 96 -8.59 -16.30 2.58
N ASP A 97 -7.90 -17.11 3.35
CA ASP A 97 -6.89 -16.65 4.32
C ASP A 97 -5.65 -16.00 3.68
N ASP A 98 -5.38 -16.29 2.42
CA ASP A 98 -4.29 -15.70 1.62
C ASP A 98 -4.70 -14.42 0.85
N HIS A 99 -5.92 -13.99 0.96
CA HIS A 99 -6.39 -12.70 0.45
C HIS A 99 -6.07 -11.57 1.44
N PRO A 100 -5.92 -10.31 0.97
CA PRO A 100 -5.71 -9.19 1.88
C PRO A 100 -6.90 -8.99 2.80
N MET A 101 -6.65 -8.61 4.03
CA MET A 101 -7.69 -8.20 4.95
C MET A 101 -8.35 -6.91 4.44
N VAL A 102 -9.67 -6.89 4.45
CA VAL A 102 -10.51 -5.74 4.09
C VAL A 102 -11.47 -5.43 5.24
N HIS A 103 -12.25 -4.38 5.11
CA HIS A 103 -13.24 -3.97 6.10
C HIS A 103 -12.61 -3.65 7.47
N VAL A 104 -11.40 -3.10 7.45
CA VAL A 104 -10.68 -2.63 8.63
C VAL A 104 -10.64 -1.11 8.65
N ASN A 105 -10.98 -0.52 9.79
CA ASN A 105 -10.78 0.90 10.02
C ASN A 105 -9.32 1.17 10.43
N TRP A 106 -8.95 2.45 10.51
CA TRP A 106 -7.58 2.84 10.82
C TRP A 106 -7.12 2.40 12.22
N TYR A 107 -8.02 2.39 13.19
CA TYR A 107 -7.71 1.97 14.57
C TYR A 107 -7.47 0.47 14.66
N GLU A 108 -8.24 -0.33 13.93
CA GLU A 108 -8.08 -1.79 13.85
C GLU A 108 -6.76 -2.17 13.16
N ALA A 109 -6.42 -1.47 12.07
CA ALA A 109 -5.14 -1.62 11.40
C ALA A 109 -3.96 -1.24 12.32
N THR A 110 -4.10 -0.17 13.10
CA THR A 110 -3.10 0.26 14.08
C THR A 110 -2.95 -0.75 15.20
N ALA A 111 -4.06 -1.27 15.75
CA ALA A 111 -4.03 -2.28 16.80
C ALA A 111 -3.33 -3.57 16.36
N PHE A 112 -3.57 -4.01 15.11
CA PHE A 112 -2.82 -5.13 14.52
C PHE A 112 -1.32 -4.82 14.44
N ALA A 113 -0.96 -3.64 13.92
CA ALA A 113 0.44 -3.25 13.79
C ALA A 113 1.15 -3.21 15.15
N GLU A 114 0.53 -2.65 16.17
CA GLU A 114 1.06 -2.61 17.54
C GLU A 114 1.22 -4.02 18.14
N TRP A 115 0.25 -4.93 17.92
CA TRP A 115 0.34 -6.32 18.37
C TRP A 115 1.57 -7.03 17.79
N THR A 116 1.90 -6.77 16.54
CA THR A 116 3.09 -7.34 15.88
C THR A 116 4.40 -6.60 16.24
N GLY A 117 4.32 -5.50 17.01
CA GLY A 117 5.46 -4.63 17.32
C GLY A 117 5.89 -3.75 16.14
N LYS A 118 5.00 -3.52 15.20
CA LYS A 118 5.14 -2.69 14.00
C LYS A 118 4.31 -1.41 14.12
N ARG A 119 4.25 -0.64 13.05
CA ARG A 119 3.39 0.54 12.87
C ARG A 119 2.84 0.59 11.45
N LEU A 120 1.87 1.44 11.18
CA LEU A 120 1.53 1.77 9.80
C LEU A 120 2.67 2.59 9.17
N PRO A 121 2.88 2.51 7.84
CA PRO A 121 3.84 3.37 7.14
C PRO A 121 3.36 4.82 7.16
N THR A 122 4.27 5.78 7.12
CA THR A 122 3.91 7.15 6.75
C THR A 122 3.54 7.21 5.27
N GLU A 123 2.80 8.23 4.87
CA GLU A 123 2.46 8.44 3.46
C GLU A 123 3.72 8.55 2.58
N ALA A 124 4.74 9.20 3.07
CA ALA A 124 5.99 9.39 2.35
C ALA A 124 6.80 8.08 2.24
N GLU A 125 6.85 7.27 3.29
CA GLU A 125 7.44 5.92 3.25
C GLU A 125 6.71 5.02 2.26
N TRP A 126 5.37 5.07 2.26
CA TRP A 126 4.55 4.29 1.35
C TRP A 126 4.84 4.66 -0.11
N GLU A 127 4.83 5.97 -0.46
CA GLU A 127 5.10 6.39 -1.84
C GLU A 127 6.54 6.10 -2.26
N TYR A 128 7.52 6.30 -1.37
CA TYR A 128 8.92 5.97 -1.62
C TYR A 128 9.09 4.48 -1.94
N ALA A 129 8.51 3.61 -1.10
CA ALA A 129 8.52 2.18 -1.28
C ALA A 129 7.81 1.73 -2.55
N ALA A 130 6.62 2.29 -2.84
CA ALA A 130 5.86 1.97 -4.04
C ALA A 130 6.60 2.32 -5.33
N ARG A 131 7.35 3.43 -5.34
CA ARG A 131 8.15 3.84 -6.51
C ARG A 131 9.27 2.87 -6.87
N GLY A 132 9.80 2.10 -5.93
CA GLY A 132 10.82 1.08 -6.23
C GLY A 132 12.00 1.66 -7.03
N GLU A 133 12.57 2.79 -6.60
CA GLU A 133 13.66 3.54 -7.26
C GLU A 133 13.29 4.19 -8.62
N LEU A 134 12.08 4.03 -9.11
CA LEU A 134 11.66 4.60 -10.40
C LEU A 134 11.26 6.08 -10.24
N LYS A 135 12.05 6.97 -10.82
CA LYS A 135 11.78 8.42 -10.81
C LYS A 135 10.70 8.80 -11.83
N GLY A 136 9.74 9.63 -11.43
CA GLY A 136 8.74 10.22 -12.30
C GLY A 136 7.77 9.22 -12.97
N LYS A 137 7.69 7.98 -12.49
CA LYS A 137 6.79 6.98 -13.05
C LYS A 137 5.41 7.03 -12.37
N ARG A 138 4.40 6.57 -13.11
CA ARG A 138 3.01 6.53 -12.65
C ARG A 138 2.73 5.34 -11.74
N TYR A 139 3.32 4.19 -12.04
CA TYR A 139 3.08 2.92 -11.37
C TYR A 139 4.40 2.30 -10.90
N PRO A 140 4.38 1.32 -10.00
CA PRO A 140 5.57 0.68 -9.43
C PRO A 140 6.55 0.09 -10.45
N TRP A 141 6.11 -0.15 -11.69
CA TRP A 141 6.86 -0.74 -12.80
C TRP A 141 7.08 0.21 -13.99
N GLY A 142 6.40 1.36 -14.06
CA GLY A 142 6.53 2.27 -15.19
C GLY A 142 5.35 3.20 -15.43
N ASN A 143 5.05 3.50 -16.70
CA ASN A 143 3.97 4.45 -17.05
C ASN A 143 2.70 3.79 -17.60
N ILE A 144 2.77 2.50 -17.94
CA ILE A 144 1.68 1.73 -18.51
C ILE A 144 1.23 0.70 -17.49
N ILE A 145 -0.07 0.47 -17.40
CA ILE A 145 -0.66 -0.55 -16.54
C ILE A 145 -1.57 -1.45 -17.37
N THR A 146 -1.52 -2.74 -17.11
CA THR A 146 -2.37 -3.76 -17.72
C THR A 146 -2.99 -4.64 -16.63
N LYS A 147 -3.95 -5.49 -17.00
CA LYS A 147 -4.55 -6.48 -16.08
C LYS A 147 -3.57 -7.59 -15.65
N ASN A 148 -2.37 -7.62 -16.22
CA ASN A 148 -1.30 -8.52 -15.77
C ASN A 148 -0.43 -7.92 -14.67
N ASP A 149 -0.54 -6.62 -14.44
CA ASP A 149 0.33 -5.89 -13.53
C ASP A 149 -0.31 -5.68 -12.15
N ALA A 150 -1.66 -5.64 -12.08
CA ALA A 150 -2.39 -5.35 -10.84
C ALA A 150 -3.84 -5.82 -10.91
N ASN A 151 -4.46 -5.99 -9.73
CA ASN A 151 -5.90 -6.21 -9.58
C ASN A 151 -6.63 -4.86 -9.46
N PHE A 152 -7.45 -4.50 -10.48
CA PHE A 152 -8.27 -3.29 -10.52
C PHE A 152 -9.45 -3.45 -11.49
N HIS A 153 -10.50 -2.61 -11.38
CA HIS A 153 -11.77 -2.88 -12.07
C HIS A 153 -11.77 -2.43 -13.52
N LYS A 154 -11.47 -1.18 -13.83
CA LYS A 154 -11.86 -0.59 -15.11
C LYS A 154 -10.79 0.26 -15.76
N TYR A 155 -10.71 0.10 -17.10
CA TYR A 155 -10.21 1.14 -17.98
C TYR A 155 -11.38 2.02 -18.40
N TRP A 156 -11.22 3.32 -18.27
CA TRP A 156 -12.05 4.24 -19.02
C TRP A 156 -11.56 4.19 -20.48
N LYS A 157 -12.50 4.11 -21.42
CA LYS A 157 -12.21 3.94 -22.85
C LYS A 157 -11.56 5.17 -23.48
N ASP A 158 -11.64 6.30 -22.78
CA ASP A 158 -11.17 7.58 -23.25
C ASP A 158 -9.94 8.01 -22.44
N ASP A 159 -8.86 8.06 -23.17
CA ASP A 159 -7.70 8.89 -22.94
C ASP A 159 -7.06 8.82 -21.56
N ASP A 160 -5.90 8.20 -21.54
CA ASP A 160 -4.94 8.74 -20.62
C ASP A 160 -4.71 10.21 -21.01
N GLU A 161 -4.29 11.00 -20.05
CA GLU A 161 -4.04 12.43 -20.15
C GLU A 161 -3.01 12.82 -21.25
N TYR A 162 -2.53 11.85 -22.02
CA TYR A 162 -1.54 11.90 -23.08
C TYR A 162 -2.05 11.30 -24.41
N GLY A 163 -3.37 11.03 -24.54
CA GLY A 163 -3.97 10.57 -25.80
C GLY A 163 -3.56 9.16 -26.24
N GLN A 164 -3.00 8.34 -25.35
CA GLN A 164 -2.65 6.97 -25.67
C GLN A 164 -3.81 6.03 -25.28
N SER A 165 -4.60 5.66 -26.26
CA SER A 165 -5.59 4.58 -26.12
C SER A 165 -4.85 3.25 -25.94
N HIS A 166 -4.70 2.82 -24.70
CA HIS A 166 -4.19 1.49 -24.41
C HIS A 166 -5.36 0.50 -24.45
N SER A 167 -5.55 -0.12 -25.61
CA SER A 167 -6.43 -1.28 -25.71
C SER A 167 -5.82 -2.42 -24.91
N VAL A 168 -6.31 -2.60 -23.71
CA VAL A 168 -5.87 -3.69 -22.84
C VAL A 168 -6.39 -4.99 -23.43
N LYS A 169 -5.50 -5.81 -23.91
CA LYS A 169 -5.81 -7.21 -24.16
C LYS A 169 -6.01 -7.87 -22.81
N ASN A 170 -7.24 -8.28 -22.57
CA ASN A 170 -7.58 -9.13 -21.43
C ASN A 170 -6.93 -10.51 -21.68
N ASN A 171 -5.75 -10.73 -21.10
CA ASN A 171 -4.98 -11.97 -21.31
C ASN A 171 -5.10 -12.94 -20.12
N GLY A 172 -6.26 -12.94 -19.46
CA GLY A 172 -6.64 -14.04 -18.58
C GLY A 172 -6.31 -13.89 -17.08
N LYS A 173 -5.61 -12.84 -16.66
CA LYS A 173 -5.38 -12.58 -15.22
C LYS A 173 -6.52 -11.81 -14.53
N ASP A 174 -7.55 -11.36 -15.26
CA ASP A 174 -8.75 -10.68 -14.71
C ASP A 174 -9.76 -11.69 -14.11
N LYS A 175 -9.27 -12.66 -13.35
CA LYS A 175 -10.12 -13.67 -12.72
C LYS A 175 -10.76 -13.20 -11.41
N TRP A 176 -10.27 -12.10 -10.83
CA TRP A 176 -10.76 -11.52 -9.57
C TRP A 176 -11.56 -10.23 -9.77
N LYS A 177 -12.34 -10.18 -10.84
CA LYS A 177 -13.01 -8.98 -11.36
C LYS A 177 -13.86 -8.20 -10.34
N TYR A 178 -14.38 -8.87 -9.32
CA TYR A 178 -15.25 -8.30 -8.29
C TYR A 178 -14.78 -8.64 -6.87
N SER A 179 -13.51 -8.97 -6.72
CA SER A 179 -12.91 -9.34 -5.44
C SER A 179 -11.44 -8.98 -5.41
N THR A 180 -10.81 -9.10 -4.24
CA THR A 180 -9.36 -9.07 -4.11
C THR A 180 -8.74 -10.29 -4.80
N ALA A 181 -7.46 -10.21 -5.11
CA ALA A 181 -6.62 -11.35 -5.47
C ALA A 181 -5.88 -11.84 -4.21
N PRO A 182 -5.48 -13.13 -4.12
CA PRO A 182 -4.48 -13.55 -3.14
C PRO A 182 -3.25 -12.65 -3.20
N VAL A 183 -2.70 -12.28 -2.05
CA VAL A 183 -1.51 -11.42 -2.01
C VAL A 183 -0.35 -12.01 -2.81
N GLY A 184 0.44 -11.18 -3.48
CA GLY A 184 1.55 -11.66 -4.31
C GLY A 184 1.14 -12.30 -5.65
N SER A 185 -0.10 -12.10 -6.10
CA SER A 185 -0.57 -12.64 -7.39
C SER A 185 0.06 -11.99 -8.61
N PHE A 186 0.72 -10.85 -8.46
CA PHE A 186 1.36 -10.07 -9.51
C PHE A 186 2.87 -9.95 -9.26
N GLU A 187 3.62 -9.42 -10.24
CA GLU A 187 5.05 -9.22 -10.08
C GLU A 187 5.36 -8.11 -9.07
N PRO A 188 6.38 -8.27 -8.22
CA PRO A 188 6.75 -7.26 -7.26
C PRO A 188 7.43 -6.06 -7.92
N ASN A 189 7.51 -4.94 -7.21
CA ASN A 189 8.34 -3.82 -7.60
C ASN A 189 9.84 -4.13 -7.36
N ARG A 190 10.74 -3.18 -7.66
CA ARG A 190 12.19 -3.39 -7.56
C ARG A 190 12.71 -3.63 -6.13
N TYR A 191 11.97 -3.21 -5.11
CA TYR A 191 12.28 -3.54 -3.72
C TYR A 191 11.78 -4.93 -3.32
N GLY A 192 10.99 -5.61 -4.17
CA GLY A 192 10.39 -6.90 -3.84
C GLY A 192 9.05 -6.80 -3.12
N LEU A 193 8.42 -5.62 -3.12
CA LEU A 193 7.10 -5.39 -2.56
C LEU A 193 6.01 -5.70 -3.59
N TYR A 194 5.01 -6.45 -3.17
CA TYR A 194 3.86 -6.86 -3.98
C TYR A 194 2.67 -5.93 -3.77
N ASP A 195 1.81 -5.89 -4.76
CA ASP A 195 0.48 -5.25 -4.72
C ASP A 195 0.49 -3.75 -4.33
N MET A 196 1.62 -3.04 -4.56
CA MET A 196 1.76 -1.59 -4.33
C MET A 196 0.90 -0.74 -5.28
N ALA A 197 0.00 -1.35 -6.04
CA ALA A 197 -0.97 -0.70 -6.92
C ALA A 197 -2.15 -1.64 -7.15
N GLY A 198 -3.34 -1.27 -6.72
CA GLY A 198 -4.55 -2.11 -6.79
C GLY A 198 -4.68 -3.07 -5.62
N ASN A 199 -5.48 -4.08 -5.77
CA ASN A 199 -5.90 -5.06 -4.78
C ASN A 199 -6.66 -4.41 -3.63
N VAL A 200 -6.02 -3.86 -2.59
CA VAL A 200 -6.67 -3.01 -1.58
C VAL A 200 -5.99 -1.66 -1.45
N ALA A 201 -6.75 -0.64 -1.08
CA ALA A 201 -6.18 0.63 -0.65
C ALA A 201 -5.60 0.47 0.75
N GLU A 202 -4.47 1.10 1.03
CA GLU A 202 -3.71 0.86 2.25
C GLU A 202 -3.70 2.07 3.17
N TRP A 203 -4.09 1.87 4.43
CA TRP A 203 -3.98 2.88 5.46
C TRP A 203 -2.53 3.30 5.71
N CYS A 204 -2.32 4.63 5.80
CA CYS A 204 -1.08 5.23 6.30
C CYS A 204 -1.29 5.86 7.68
N GLN A 205 -0.18 6.13 8.37
CA GLN A 205 -0.19 6.73 9.70
C GLN A 205 -0.72 8.17 9.69
N ASP A 206 -0.46 8.90 8.61
CA ASP A 206 -0.64 10.34 8.47
C ASP A 206 -2.11 10.76 8.49
N TRP A 207 -2.38 11.92 9.08
CA TRP A 207 -3.61 12.65 8.79
C TRP A 207 -3.57 13.19 7.37
N TYR A 208 -4.71 13.12 6.68
CA TYR A 208 -4.84 13.67 5.34
C TYR A 208 -5.12 15.16 5.42
N GLN A 209 -4.37 15.93 4.61
CA GLN A 209 -4.65 17.33 4.31
C GLN A 209 -4.37 17.59 2.84
N HIS A 210 -5.34 18.16 2.14
CA HIS A 210 -5.28 18.36 0.67
C HIS A 210 -4.03 19.13 0.22
N ASP A 211 -3.63 20.14 0.93
CA ASP A 211 -2.51 21.01 0.54
C ASP A 211 -1.23 20.82 1.36
N TYR A 212 -1.13 19.69 2.08
CA TYR A 212 0.03 19.38 2.94
C TYR A 212 1.37 19.42 2.19
N TYR A 213 1.40 19.02 0.91
CA TYR A 213 2.64 19.03 0.11
C TYR A 213 3.26 20.42 -0.08
N LYS A 214 2.50 21.50 0.13
CA LYS A 214 3.01 22.87 0.10
C LYS A 214 3.88 23.22 1.31
N VAL A 215 3.72 22.49 2.41
CA VAL A 215 4.37 22.78 3.72
C VAL A 215 5.10 21.55 4.27
N SER A 216 5.09 20.44 3.56
CA SER A 216 5.74 19.19 3.96
C SER A 216 7.23 19.42 4.24
N PRO A 217 7.76 19.01 5.41
CA PRO A 217 9.20 19.05 5.65
C PRO A 217 9.92 18.05 4.72
N MET A 218 11.21 18.30 4.50
CA MET A 218 12.02 17.42 3.66
C MET A 218 12.32 16.08 4.35
N ASP A 219 12.66 16.10 5.63
CA ASP A 219 13.15 14.93 6.34
C ASP A 219 11.99 14.17 7.01
N ASN A 220 11.76 12.92 6.60
CA ASN A 220 10.80 11.95 7.17
C ASN A 220 9.44 12.58 7.52
N PRO A 221 8.71 13.20 6.56
CA PRO A 221 7.42 13.84 6.83
C PRO A 221 6.40 12.82 7.37
N LYS A 222 5.58 13.27 8.33
CA LYS A 222 4.59 12.44 9.04
C LYS A 222 3.15 12.95 8.91
N GLY A 223 2.92 13.83 7.93
CA GLY A 223 1.62 14.49 7.78
C GLY A 223 1.39 15.62 8.80
N PRO A 224 0.20 16.22 8.78
CA PRO A 224 -0.21 17.20 9.78
C PRO A 224 -0.33 16.56 11.17
N GLU A 225 -0.23 17.34 12.23
CA GLU A 225 -0.37 16.85 13.62
C GLU A 225 -1.80 16.38 13.93
N THR A 226 -2.80 16.98 13.29
CA THR A 226 -4.22 16.67 13.48
C THR A 226 -4.97 16.70 12.16
N GLY A 227 -6.13 16.03 12.11
CA GLY A 227 -6.99 15.99 10.94
C GLY A 227 -8.31 15.31 11.23
N ILE A 228 -9.14 15.16 10.21
CA ILE A 228 -10.43 14.43 10.28
C ILE A 228 -10.41 13.16 9.42
N GLU A 229 -9.44 13.01 8.54
CA GLU A 229 -9.26 11.88 7.66
C GLU A 229 -7.84 11.34 7.76
N LYS A 230 -7.67 10.04 7.60
CA LYS A 230 -6.39 9.36 7.49
C LYS A 230 -6.05 9.08 6.03
N VAL A 231 -4.77 9.15 5.70
CA VAL A 231 -4.30 8.87 4.34
C VAL A 231 -4.51 7.41 3.98
N SER A 232 -5.00 7.16 2.76
CA SER A 232 -4.97 5.86 2.11
C SER A 232 -4.30 5.93 0.75
N ARG A 233 -3.63 4.85 0.34
CA ARG A 233 -2.77 4.80 -0.85
C ARG A 233 -3.00 3.54 -1.67
N GLY A 234 -2.49 3.51 -2.91
CA GLY A 234 -2.43 2.32 -3.77
C GLY A 234 -3.63 2.14 -4.70
N GLY A 235 -4.80 2.62 -4.33
CA GLY A 235 -6.05 2.24 -5.00
C GLY A 235 -6.41 0.78 -4.71
N HIS A 236 -7.46 0.26 -5.31
CA HIS A 236 -8.04 -1.04 -4.93
C HIS A 236 -8.64 -1.78 -6.13
N TRP A 237 -9.08 -3.02 -5.93
CA TRP A 237 -9.65 -3.91 -6.94
C TRP A 237 -10.83 -3.30 -7.74
N TYR A 238 -11.55 -2.34 -7.16
CA TYR A 238 -12.66 -1.62 -7.82
C TYR A 238 -12.26 -0.24 -8.36
N SER A 239 -11.00 0.16 -8.22
CA SER A 239 -10.49 1.44 -8.73
C SER A 239 -10.33 1.45 -10.24
N TRP A 240 -10.35 2.65 -10.80
CA TRP A 240 -9.85 2.91 -12.13
C TRP A 240 -8.32 2.99 -12.11
N HIS A 241 -7.69 2.68 -13.23
CA HIS A 241 -6.24 2.71 -13.40
C HIS A 241 -5.58 4.02 -12.91
N LYS A 242 -6.29 5.16 -13.00
CA LYS A 242 -5.78 6.46 -12.49
C LYS A 242 -5.64 6.47 -10.96
N GLY A 243 -6.50 5.74 -10.26
CA GLY A 243 -6.47 5.60 -8.80
C GLY A 243 -5.26 4.80 -8.29
N LEU A 244 -4.66 3.96 -9.15
CA LEU A 244 -3.52 3.10 -8.81
C LEU A 244 -2.15 3.78 -8.97
N ARG A 245 -2.12 5.05 -9.36
CA ARG A 245 -0.85 5.77 -9.53
C ARG A 245 -0.17 5.93 -8.17
N VAL A 246 1.14 5.71 -8.12
CA VAL A 246 1.93 5.78 -6.88
C VAL A 246 1.81 7.11 -6.15
N TYR A 247 1.47 8.17 -6.83
CA TYR A 247 1.25 9.51 -6.26
C TYR A 247 -0.23 9.84 -5.99
N ASN A 248 -1.17 8.89 -6.26
CA ASN A 248 -2.57 9.14 -5.96
C ASN A 248 -2.82 9.03 -4.46
N ARG A 249 -3.53 10.01 -3.91
CA ARG A 249 -3.83 10.14 -2.49
C ARG A 249 -5.32 9.93 -2.25
N GLY A 250 -5.67 9.34 -1.13
CA GLY A 250 -7.02 9.26 -0.61
C GLY A 250 -7.06 9.72 0.84
N GLY A 251 -8.18 10.25 1.27
CA GLY A 251 -8.48 10.57 2.67
C GLY A 251 -9.80 9.91 3.06
N ASN A 252 -9.83 9.24 4.21
CA ASN A 252 -11.02 8.64 4.77
C ASN A 252 -11.08 8.85 6.29
N PRO A 253 -12.26 9.06 6.89
CA PRO A 253 -12.40 9.09 8.35
C PRO A 253 -11.85 7.81 8.99
N PRO A 254 -11.11 7.91 10.11
CA PRO A 254 -10.40 6.77 10.70
C PRO A 254 -11.30 5.67 11.25
N ASP A 255 -12.54 5.97 11.57
CA ASP A 255 -13.54 5.07 12.15
C ASP A 255 -14.55 4.52 11.16
N VAL A 256 -14.50 4.96 9.89
CA VAL A 256 -15.50 4.58 8.89
C VAL A 256 -15.33 3.13 8.45
N LYS A 257 -16.44 2.37 8.39
CA LYS A 257 -16.49 0.98 7.89
C LYS A 257 -17.32 0.77 6.62
N TRP A 258 -18.13 1.72 6.20
CA TRP A 258 -18.91 1.62 4.98
C TRP A 258 -18.08 2.08 3.77
N PHE A 259 -18.09 1.31 2.68
CA PHE A 259 -17.14 1.31 1.55
C PHE A 259 -15.73 0.76 1.88
N GLN A 260 -15.59 -0.02 2.96
CA GLN A 260 -14.29 -0.57 3.35
C GLN A 260 -13.99 -1.97 2.82
N ASP A 261 -14.86 -2.53 2.00
CA ASP A 261 -14.58 -3.72 1.18
C ASP A 261 -13.37 -3.55 0.24
N VAL A 262 -12.80 -2.35 0.23
CA VAL A 262 -11.63 -1.98 -0.56
C VAL A 262 -10.43 -1.52 0.28
N GLN A 263 -10.61 -1.38 1.61
CA GLN A 263 -9.60 -0.79 2.50
C GLN A 263 -8.91 -1.86 3.35
N GLY A 264 -7.62 -2.01 3.15
CA GLY A 264 -6.71 -2.86 3.91
C GLY A 264 -5.50 -2.07 4.40
N PHE A 265 -4.38 -2.75 4.63
CA PHE A 265 -3.14 -2.13 5.09
C PHE A 265 -1.95 -3.09 4.97
N ARG A 266 -0.75 -2.53 5.08
CA ARG A 266 0.50 -3.21 5.42
C ARG A 266 1.24 -2.45 6.50
N CYS A 267 2.20 -3.08 7.17
CA CYS A 267 2.93 -2.46 8.26
C CYS A 267 4.36 -2.07 7.84
N ALA A 268 4.92 -1.15 8.61
CA ALA A 268 6.32 -0.74 8.57
C ALA A 268 6.99 -0.94 9.94
N LEU A 269 8.33 -0.96 9.96
CA LEU A 269 9.10 -1.08 11.19
C LEU A 269 10.39 -0.27 11.04
N ASP A 270 10.76 0.48 12.08
CA ASP A 270 11.99 1.25 12.08
C ASP A 270 13.22 0.34 12.16
N VAL A 271 14.28 0.70 11.44
CA VAL A 271 15.60 0.06 11.60
C VAL A 271 16.20 0.55 12.91
N LYS A 272 16.53 -0.39 13.79
CA LYS A 272 17.20 -0.10 15.08
C LYS A 272 18.71 0.04 14.94
#